data_6f978b655ea4a9a275cc42f83c686af4
#
_entry.id   6f978b655ea4a9a275cc42f83c686af4
#
_cell.length_a   1.000
_cell.length_b   1.000
_cell.length_c   1.000
_cell.angle_alpha   90.00
_cell.angle_beta   90.00
_cell.angle_gamma   90.00
#
_symmetry.space_group_name_H-M   'P 1'
#
loop_
_entity.id
_entity.type
_entity.pdbx_description
1 polymer ?
#
loop_
_entity_poly.entity_id
_entity_poly.type
_entity_poly.pdbx_seq_one_letter_code
_entity_poly.pdbx_strand_id
1 'polypeptide(L)'
;MNKEIPVFFAVDNRYIPFLGVALKSLIDNTSKENKYAIKILYTSVTEENKKRIKKYEQENVTIEFVDLNKQLNEIKEKLYTRNYFSNTTYYRLFIPELYPQYDKAVYIDSDTICLADIAELYNVDMEDNLIAAVPDGAVQSIEIFQDYVERVVGVADYNNYFNAGVIVMNLKELRKYKFKEKFIYLLEKVRYEVAQDQDYLNRLCKGRVKILGFEWNRMPIMGNKDGEIKIIHYNLGSKPWYFDDILYQEYFWKYAEKTEFYNEIKAIGAKYTDEDKEKDDANSAKLIELAQKETDCVGDDRTNKNSPTKKRRILVNMWKNRQGENPEPVEKSQYRQEVLKKIEELEKEGKFDIDAENDPPTIVLTPENVDYLRKKMSSKLKRIFANKVGERFLNNLLKDNKLIIKEIKGIENLNKVSTGAIVTCNHFNPFDCFTIEKVFRMSGKIEEKRLYKIIREGNYTNFPGLYGFFFRNCDTLPLSSNKRTMVEFMKAVDTLLQKGDFILIYPEQSMWWNYRKPKPLKHGAFKMAVRNNVPVIPIFITMQDSDKIDGEGYPIQEYTVNISEPIYPDENLSSRENMEMMLNKNFEVWKQIYEDFYGIPLEYTTETDKENINV
;
A
#
# COMPACT_ATOMS: atom_id res chain seq x y z
N MET A 1 9.51 -13.88 -46.23
CA MET A 1 9.66 -15.07 -45.37
C MET A 1 8.95 -14.77 -44.07
N ASN A 2 7.93 -15.55 -43.73
CA ASN A 2 7.23 -15.37 -42.46
C ASN A 2 8.22 -15.62 -41.31
N LYS A 3 8.55 -14.56 -40.58
CA LYS A 3 9.51 -14.62 -39.48
C LYS A 3 8.89 -15.43 -38.34
N GLU A 4 9.60 -16.44 -37.84
CA GLU A 4 9.17 -17.22 -36.68
C GLU A 4 9.26 -16.34 -35.42
N ILE A 5 8.19 -16.32 -34.62
CA ILE A 5 8.09 -15.56 -33.37
C ILE A 5 8.30 -16.52 -32.20
N PRO A 6 9.47 -16.50 -31.54
CA PRO A 6 9.72 -17.32 -30.37
C PRO A 6 9.07 -16.72 -29.13
N VAL A 7 8.19 -17.52 -28.50
CA VAL A 7 7.51 -17.17 -27.24
C VAL A 7 7.88 -18.18 -26.16
N PHE A 8 8.35 -17.70 -25.03
CA PHE A 8 8.82 -18.53 -23.94
C PHE A 8 7.89 -18.46 -22.73
N PHE A 9 7.64 -19.61 -22.12
CA PHE A 9 7.01 -19.76 -20.82
C PHE A 9 7.91 -20.55 -19.89
N ALA A 10 7.75 -20.38 -18.59
CA ALA A 10 8.40 -21.21 -17.56
C ALA A 10 7.33 -21.80 -16.64
N VAL A 11 7.42 -23.11 -16.34
CA VAL A 11 6.37 -23.81 -15.63
C VAL A 11 6.90 -25.00 -14.81
N ASP A 12 6.26 -25.26 -13.67
CA ASP A 12 6.30 -26.54 -12.98
C ASP A 12 5.00 -27.33 -13.23
N ASN A 13 4.96 -28.59 -12.81
CA ASN A 13 3.81 -29.46 -13.07
C ASN A 13 2.49 -28.96 -12.47
N ARG A 14 2.53 -28.20 -11.37
CA ARG A 14 1.34 -27.64 -10.69
C ARG A 14 0.70 -26.51 -11.48
N TYR A 15 1.50 -25.78 -12.27
CA TYR A 15 1.05 -24.65 -13.06
C TYR A 15 0.58 -25.00 -14.47
N ILE A 16 0.65 -26.28 -14.87
CA ILE A 16 0.20 -26.74 -16.19
C ILE A 16 -1.26 -26.37 -16.51
N PRO A 17 -2.23 -26.48 -15.58
CA PRO A 17 -3.61 -26.07 -15.86
C PRO A 17 -3.72 -24.58 -16.22
N PHE A 18 -2.98 -23.71 -15.53
CA PHE A 18 -2.99 -22.26 -15.76
C PHE A 18 -2.25 -21.90 -17.05
N LEU A 19 -1.12 -22.57 -17.34
CA LEU A 19 -0.44 -22.46 -18.63
C LEU A 19 -1.39 -22.83 -19.78
N GLY A 20 -2.23 -23.87 -19.62
CA GLY A 20 -3.23 -24.25 -20.60
C GLY A 20 -4.20 -23.10 -20.92
N VAL A 21 -4.62 -22.35 -19.92
CA VAL A 21 -5.49 -21.16 -20.08
C VAL A 21 -4.73 -20.01 -20.77
N ALA A 22 -3.49 -19.73 -20.34
CA ALA A 22 -2.64 -18.72 -20.96
C ALA A 22 -2.39 -19.03 -22.45
N LEU A 23 -2.02 -20.27 -22.78
CA LEU A 23 -1.82 -20.72 -24.16
C LEU A 23 -3.11 -20.60 -24.98
N LYS A 24 -4.25 -21.01 -24.44
CA LYS A 24 -5.54 -20.86 -25.11
C LYS A 24 -5.83 -19.43 -25.49
N SER A 25 -5.60 -18.50 -24.54
CA SER A 25 -5.80 -17.06 -24.78
C SER A 25 -4.84 -16.51 -25.83
N LEU A 26 -3.56 -16.91 -25.77
CA LEU A 26 -2.55 -16.48 -26.73
C LEU A 26 -2.88 -17.00 -28.15
N ILE A 27 -3.17 -18.30 -28.29
CA ILE A 27 -3.38 -18.96 -29.58
C ILE A 27 -4.68 -18.45 -30.24
N ASP A 28 -5.75 -18.22 -29.46
CA ASP A 28 -7.00 -17.67 -30.01
C ASP A 28 -6.83 -16.26 -30.62
N ASN A 29 -5.77 -15.54 -30.24
CA ASN A 29 -5.48 -14.19 -30.72
C ASN A 29 -4.28 -14.11 -31.69
N THR A 30 -3.70 -15.25 -32.12
CA THR A 30 -2.61 -15.25 -33.10
C THR A 30 -3.12 -15.02 -34.54
N SER A 31 -2.37 -14.24 -35.32
CA SER A 31 -2.59 -14.13 -36.75
C SER A 31 -2.14 -15.41 -37.50
N LYS A 32 -2.94 -15.86 -38.47
CA LYS A 32 -2.57 -16.99 -39.36
C LYS A 32 -1.40 -16.66 -40.30
N GLU A 33 -1.08 -15.39 -40.47
CA GLU A 33 0.02 -14.94 -41.30
C GLU A 33 1.40 -15.10 -40.64
N ASN A 34 1.45 -15.25 -39.31
CA ASN A 34 2.66 -15.41 -38.54
C ASN A 34 2.88 -16.86 -38.10
N LYS A 35 4.12 -17.23 -37.84
CA LYS A 35 4.49 -18.52 -37.22
C LYS A 35 4.97 -18.29 -35.81
N TYR A 36 4.44 -19.06 -34.87
CA TYR A 36 4.75 -18.91 -33.43
C TYR A 36 5.44 -20.19 -32.94
N ALA A 37 6.65 -20.04 -32.40
CA ALA A 37 7.40 -21.12 -31.77
C ALA A 37 7.33 -20.98 -30.26
N ILE A 38 6.41 -21.69 -29.61
CA ILE A 38 6.23 -21.68 -28.17
C ILE A 38 7.22 -22.66 -27.53
N LYS A 39 8.03 -22.14 -26.59
CA LYS A 39 9.04 -22.90 -25.87
C LYS A 39 8.68 -22.89 -24.37
N ILE A 40 8.43 -24.06 -23.80
CA ILE A 40 8.03 -24.22 -22.40
C ILE A 40 9.22 -24.76 -21.62
N LEU A 41 9.82 -23.87 -20.82
CA LEU A 41 10.97 -24.17 -19.97
C LEU A 41 10.48 -24.91 -18.71
N TYR A 42 11.06 -26.07 -18.39
CA TYR A 42 10.64 -26.88 -17.24
C TYR A 42 11.79 -27.67 -16.61
N THR A 43 11.56 -28.19 -15.41
CA THR A 43 12.43 -29.19 -14.77
C THR A 43 11.64 -30.42 -14.31
N SER A 44 10.36 -30.28 -14.03
CA SER A 44 9.49 -31.40 -13.65
C SER A 44 8.09 -31.18 -14.21
N VAL A 45 7.78 -31.85 -15.32
CA VAL A 45 6.44 -31.90 -15.91
C VAL A 45 6.21 -33.34 -16.38
N THR A 46 5.06 -33.91 -16.03
CA THR A 46 4.71 -35.28 -16.43
C THR A 46 4.48 -35.42 -17.93
N GLU A 47 4.74 -36.58 -18.49
CA GLU A 47 4.51 -36.85 -19.92
C GLU A 47 3.02 -36.73 -20.28
N GLU A 48 2.12 -37.04 -19.36
CA GLU A 48 0.68 -36.82 -19.52
C GLU A 48 0.37 -35.34 -19.74
N ASN A 49 0.87 -34.46 -18.86
CA ASN A 49 0.66 -33.01 -18.95
C ASN A 49 1.32 -32.41 -20.20
N LYS A 50 2.48 -32.92 -20.62
CA LYS A 50 3.09 -32.50 -21.88
C LYS A 50 2.18 -32.85 -23.08
N LYS A 51 1.58 -34.06 -23.09
CA LYS A 51 0.63 -34.47 -24.13
C LYS A 51 -0.62 -33.60 -24.15
N ARG A 52 -1.14 -33.21 -22.98
CA ARG A 52 -2.30 -32.30 -22.87
C ARG A 52 -2.00 -30.95 -23.49
N ILE A 53 -0.85 -30.36 -23.16
CA ILE A 53 -0.42 -29.08 -23.71
C ILE A 53 -0.11 -29.15 -25.19
N LYS A 54 0.46 -30.26 -25.69
CA LYS A 54 0.74 -30.47 -27.10
C LYS A 54 -0.51 -30.45 -28.00
N LYS A 55 -1.71 -30.68 -27.48
CA LYS A 55 -2.98 -30.56 -28.22
C LYS A 55 -3.29 -29.12 -28.69
N TYR A 56 -2.61 -28.12 -28.16
CA TYR A 56 -2.77 -26.72 -28.56
C TYR A 56 -1.96 -26.37 -29.84
N GLU A 57 -1.11 -27.27 -30.36
CA GLU A 57 -0.39 -27.06 -31.61
C GLU A 57 -1.37 -26.88 -32.78
N GLN A 58 -1.02 -25.98 -33.70
CA GLN A 58 -1.78 -25.66 -34.92
C GLN A 58 -0.79 -25.50 -36.08
N GLU A 59 -1.29 -25.32 -37.30
CA GLU A 59 -0.46 -25.16 -38.50
C GLU A 59 0.58 -24.04 -38.35
N ASN A 60 0.22 -22.96 -37.67
CA ASN A 60 1.10 -21.80 -37.46
C ASN A 60 1.66 -21.71 -36.02
N VAL A 61 1.39 -22.70 -35.15
CA VAL A 61 1.84 -22.73 -33.76
C VAL A 61 2.49 -24.06 -33.43
N THR A 62 3.77 -24.03 -33.08
CA THR A 62 4.50 -25.19 -32.56
C THR A 62 4.80 -25.05 -31.09
N ILE A 63 4.79 -26.15 -30.32
CA ILE A 63 5.07 -26.17 -28.90
C ILE A 63 6.21 -27.15 -28.61
N GLU A 64 7.24 -26.68 -27.91
CA GLU A 64 8.38 -27.49 -27.48
C GLU A 64 8.58 -27.39 -25.99
N PHE A 65 8.78 -28.53 -25.33
CA PHE A 65 9.19 -28.61 -23.93
C PHE A 65 10.71 -28.69 -23.82
N VAL A 66 11.30 -27.80 -23.04
CA VAL A 66 12.76 -27.61 -22.90
C VAL A 66 13.17 -27.91 -21.45
N ASP A 67 13.86 -29.03 -21.27
CA ASP A 67 14.35 -29.45 -19.95
C ASP A 67 15.58 -28.64 -19.54
N LEU A 68 15.49 -27.96 -18.37
CA LEU A 68 16.54 -27.12 -17.81
C LEU A 68 17.30 -27.75 -16.65
N ASN A 69 17.10 -29.03 -16.35
CA ASN A 69 17.76 -29.68 -15.21
C ASN A 69 19.28 -29.56 -15.27
N LYS A 70 19.89 -29.69 -16.46
CA LYS A 70 21.33 -29.56 -16.66
C LYS A 70 21.83 -28.15 -16.31
N GLN A 71 21.16 -27.11 -16.84
CA GLN A 71 21.55 -25.71 -16.65
C GLN A 71 21.39 -25.25 -15.19
N LEU A 72 20.34 -25.72 -14.53
CA LEU A 72 20.08 -25.39 -13.13
C LEU A 72 21.03 -26.11 -12.17
N ASN A 73 21.41 -27.34 -12.44
CA ASN A 73 22.36 -28.07 -11.60
C ASN A 73 23.71 -27.35 -11.50
N GLU A 74 24.11 -26.57 -12.51
CA GLU A 74 25.34 -25.74 -12.49
C GLU A 74 25.28 -24.61 -11.45
N ILE A 75 24.09 -24.14 -11.09
CA ILE A 75 23.91 -22.97 -10.20
C ILE A 75 22.96 -23.22 -9.03
N LYS A 76 22.45 -24.45 -8.85
CA LYS A 76 21.40 -24.83 -7.90
C LYS A 76 21.68 -24.38 -6.46
N GLU A 77 22.91 -24.53 -6.02
CA GLU A 77 23.34 -24.14 -4.65
C GLU A 77 23.37 -22.62 -4.43
N LYS A 78 23.35 -21.84 -5.52
CA LYS A 78 23.42 -20.38 -5.50
C LYS A 78 22.04 -19.74 -5.63
N LEU A 79 21.03 -20.53 -6.07
CA LEU A 79 19.67 -20.03 -6.25
C LEU A 79 18.93 -19.94 -4.91
N TYR A 80 18.35 -18.79 -4.64
CA TYR A 80 17.48 -18.57 -3.50
C TYR A 80 16.01 -18.60 -3.94
N THR A 81 15.20 -19.41 -3.28
CA THR A 81 13.75 -19.46 -3.50
C THR A 81 12.98 -19.18 -2.22
N ARG A 82 11.84 -18.56 -2.34
CA ARG A 82 10.93 -18.22 -1.28
C ARG A 82 9.53 -18.78 -1.57
N ASN A 83 8.68 -18.89 -0.55
CA ASN A 83 7.40 -19.61 -0.49
C ASN A 83 6.49 -19.54 -1.73
N TYR A 84 6.46 -18.42 -2.48
CA TYR A 84 5.65 -18.26 -3.70
C TYR A 84 6.44 -18.45 -4.99
N PHE A 85 7.75 -18.35 -4.92
CA PHE A 85 8.59 -18.41 -6.10
C PHE A 85 9.23 -19.78 -6.17
N SER A 86 8.98 -20.48 -7.26
CA SER A 86 9.71 -21.69 -7.61
C SER A 86 11.00 -21.30 -8.35
N ASN A 87 11.93 -22.23 -8.52
CA ASN A 87 13.12 -22.03 -9.36
C ASN A 87 12.77 -21.66 -10.81
N THR A 88 11.50 -21.84 -11.22
CA THR A 88 11.01 -21.53 -12.56
C THR A 88 11.18 -20.07 -12.96
N THR A 89 11.15 -19.14 -12.00
CA THR A 89 11.35 -17.71 -12.29
C THR A 89 12.75 -17.40 -12.84
N TYR A 90 13.75 -18.19 -12.48
CA TYR A 90 15.11 -18.03 -12.99
C TYR A 90 15.33 -18.60 -14.41
N TYR A 91 14.40 -19.41 -14.94
CA TYR A 91 14.59 -20.07 -16.24
C TYR A 91 14.72 -19.08 -17.38
N ARG A 92 14.02 -17.95 -17.31
CA ARG A 92 14.08 -16.88 -18.31
C ARG A 92 15.49 -16.31 -18.51
N LEU A 93 16.36 -16.40 -17.51
CA LEU A 93 17.72 -15.86 -17.55
C LEU A 93 18.67 -16.68 -18.44
N PHE A 94 18.31 -17.90 -18.81
CA PHE A 94 19.09 -18.78 -19.68
C PHE A 94 18.71 -18.70 -21.15
N ILE A 95 17.57 -18.08 -21.48
CA ILE A 95 17.05 -18.02 -22.86
C ILE A 95 18.08 -17.50 -23.88
N PRO A 96 18.87 -16.45 -23.60
CA PRO A 96 19.83 -15.91 -24.57
C PRO A 96 20.84 -16.94 -25.08
N GLU A 97 21.36 -17.81 -24.20
CA GLU A 97 22.37 -18.83 -24.55
C GLU A 97 21.74 -20.12 -25.07
N LEU A 98 20.54 -20.46 -24.63
CA LEU A 98 19.86 -21.68 -25.08
C LEU A 98 19.42 -21.61 -26.54
N TYR A 99 19.14 -20.39 -27.03
CA TYR A 99 18.61 -20.18 -28.37
C TYR A 99 19.42 -19.15 -29.16
N PRO A 100 20.68 -19.49 -29.51
CA PRO A 100 21.58 -18.59 -30.25
C PRO A 100 21.06 -18.21 -31.64
N GLN A 101 20.16 -19.03 -32.23
CA GLN A 101 19.54 -18.78 -33.52
C GLN A 101 18.51 -17.66 -33.52
N TYR A 102 17.99 -17.27 -32.36
CA TYR A 102 17.05 -16.15 -32.24
C TYR A 102 17.76 -14.87 -31.84
N ASP A 103 17.46 -13.76 -32.51
CA ASP A 103 17.94 -12.42 -32.15
C ASP A 103 17.05 -11.76 -31.11
N LYS A 104 15.76 -12.12 -31.09
CA LYS A 104 14.75 -11.54 -30.19
C LYS A 104 13.73 -12.59 -29.79
N ALA A 105 13.16 -12.50 -28.60
CA ALA A 105 12.11 -13.37 -28.10
C ALA A 105 11.16 -12.61 -27.17
N VAL A 106 9.95 -13.18 -26.99
CA VAL A 106 9.01 -12.75 -25.94
C VAL A 106 9.00 -13.81 -24.85
N TYR A 107 9.06 -13.38 -23.59
CA TYR A 107 8.82 -14.24 -22.42
C TYR A 107 7.52 -13.81 -21.73
N ILE A 108 6.70 -14.77 -21.32
CA ILE A 108 5.40 -14.54 -20.68
C ILE A 108 5.25 -15.53 -19.52
N ASP A 109 4.83 -15.04 -18.34
CA ASP A 109 4.48 -15.89 -17.20
C ASP A 109 3.15 -16.65 -17.45
N SER A 110 3.03 -17.84 -16.82
CA SER A 110 1.91 -18.78 -17.08
C SER A 110 0.57 -18.34 -16.45
N ASP A 111 0.54 -17.27 -15.68
CA ASP A 111 -0.63 -16.67 -15.03
C ASP A 111 -1.12 -15.41 -15.76
N THR A 112 -1.08 -15.45 -17.07
CA THR A 112 -1.46 -14.34 -17.95
C THR A 112 -2.64 -14.70 -18.86
N ILE A 113 -3.30 -13.66 -19.38
CA ILE A 113 -4.30 -13.78 -20.45
C ILE A 113 -3.93 -12.81 -21.57
N CYS A 114 -3.67 -13.35 -22.76
CA CYS A 114 -3.40 -12.56 -23.97
C CYS A 114 -4.72 -12.22 -24.67
N LEU A 115 -4.94 -10.94 -24.99
CA LEU A 115 -6.14 -10.43 -25.66
C LEU A 115 -5.82 -9.79 -27.02
N ALA A 116 -4.54 -9.75 -27.40
CA ALA A 116 -4.04 -9.26 -28.67
C ALA A 116 -3.01 -10.23 -29.29
N ASP A 117 -2.68 -10.03 -30.54
CA ASP A 117 -1.62 -10.82 -31.20
C ASP A 117 -0.25 -10.48 -30.58
N ILE A 118 0.42 -11.49 -30.04
CA ILE A 118 1.75 -11.36 -29.47
C ILE A 118 2.81 -10.89 -30.48
N ALA A 119 2.53 -10.99 -31.78
CA ALA A 119 3.36 -10.46 -32.83
C ALA A 119 3.52 -8.93 -32.75
N GLU A 120 2.51 -8.21 -32.25
CA GLU A 120 2.60 -6.77 -32.04
C GLU A 120 3.68 -6.44 -31.00
N LEU A 121 3.68 -7.19 -29.87
CA LEU A 121 4.69 -7.03 -28.83
C LEU A 121 6.09 -7.44 -29.32
N TYR A 122 6.18 -8.57 -30.04
CA TYR A 122 7.44 -9.03 -30.62
C TYR A 122 8.04 -8.00 -31.59
N ASN A 123 7.21 -7.29 -32.36
CA ASN A 123 7.65 -6.30 -33.36
C ASN A 123 8.04 -4.94 -32.78
N VAL A 124 7.89 -4.73 -31.48
CA VAL A 124 8.38 -3.50 -30.83
C VAL A 124 9.86 -3.29 -31.17
N ASP A 125 10.18 -2.08 -31.62
CA ASP A 125 11.57 -1.69 -31.88
C ASP A 125 12.36 -1.65 -30.56
N MET A 126 13.37 -2.48 -30.45
CA MET A 126 14.20 -2.59 -29.25
C MET A 126 15.32 -1.55 -29.20
N GLU A 127 15.60 -0.90 -30.33
CA GLU A 127 16.78 -0.03 -30.45
C GLU A 127 18.03 -0.80 -29.96
N ASP A 128 18.84 -0.22 -29.06
CA ASP A 128 19.99 -0.87 -28.39
C ASP A 128 19.66 -1.41 -26.99
N ASN A 129 18.37 -1.41 -26.59
CA ASN A 129 17.96 -1.91 -25.29
C ASN A 129 18.08 -3.44 -25.20
N LEU A 130 18.33 -3.92 -23.97
CA LEU A 130 18.42 -5.35 -23.64
C LEU A 130 17.04 -5.97 -23.47
N ILE A 131 16.13 -5.22 -22.85
CA ILE A 131 14.77 -5.64 -22.49
C ILE A 131 13.79 -4.54 -22.88
N ALA A 132 12.57 -4.92 -23.31
CA ALA A 132 11.42 -4.05 -23.29
C ALA A 132 10.37 -4.63 -22.33
N ALA A 133 9.85 -3.83 -21.40
CA ALA A 133 8.95 -4.27 -20.34
C ALA A 133 8.11 -3.13 -19.77
N VAL A 134 7.07 -3.50 -19.02
CA VAL A 134 6.16 -2.57 -18.35
C VAL A 134 6.63 -2.32 -16.91
N PRO A 135 6.56 -1.09 -16.38
CA PRO A 135 6.87 -0.81 -14.98
C PRO A 135 6.06 -1.69 -14.01
N ASP A 136 6.69 -2.10 -12.91
CA ASP A 136 6.02 -2.95 -11.92
C ASP A 136 4.98 -2.16 -11.11
N GLY A 137 3.72 -2.56 -11.18
CA GLY A 137 2.62 -1.85 -10.54
C GLY A 137 2.66 -1.85 -9.01
N ALA A 138 3.24 -2.87 -8.37
CA ALA A 138 3.41 -2.90 -6.93
C ALA A 138 4.47 -1.87 -6.48
N VAL A 139 5.57 -1.77 -7.21
CA VAL A 139 6.62 -0.76 -6.97
C VAL A 139 6.07 0.64 -7.22
N GLN A 140 5.28 0.84 -8.28
CA GLN A 140 4.63 2.13 -8.55
C GLN A 140 3.69 2.59 -7.42
N SER A 141 3.13 1.65 -6.66
CA SER A 141 2.06 1.90 -5.69
C SER A 141 2.51 1.90 -4.22
N ILE A 142 3.73 1.44 -3.91
CA ILE A 142 4.19 1.19 -2.53
C ILE A 142 5.58 1.80 -2.31
N GLU A 143 5.66 2.87 -1.53
CA GLU A 143 6.87 3.67 -1.27
C GLU A 143 8.03 2.82 -0.72
N ILE A 144 7.76 1.84 0.14
CA ILE A 144 8.80 0.92 0.67
C ILE A 144 9.48 0.15 -0.47
N PHE A 145 8.73 -0.26 -1.49
CA PHE A 145 9.33 -0.91 -2.66
C PHE A 145 10.07 0.08 -3.55
N GLN A 146 9.61 1.33 -3.65
CA GLN A 146 10.34 2.39 -4.37
C GLN A 146 11.72 2.61 -3.75
N ASP A 147 11.78 2.80 -2.43
CA ASP A 147 13.03 2.93 -1.68
C ASP A 147 13.91 1.69 -1.82
N TYR A 148 13.33 0.49 -1.75
CA TYR A 148 14.06 -0.77 -1.91
C TYR A 148 14.70 -0.87 -3.29
N VAL A 149 13.96 -0.66 -4.36
CA VAL A 149 14.50 -0.84 -5.72
C VAL A 149 15.56 0.23 -6.07
N GLU A 150 15.44 1.44 -5.55
CA GLU A 150 16.44 2.48 -5.75
C GLU A 150 17.71 2.25 -4.92
N ARG A 151 17.54 1.88 -3.64
CA ARG A 151 18.66 1.82 -2.69
C ARG A 151 19.35 0.46 -2.66
N VAL A 152 18.60 -0.63 -2.74
CA VAL A 152 19.11 -2.01 -2.65
C VAL A 152 19.39 -2.58 -4.03
N VAL A 153 18.38 -2.61 -4.92
CA VAL A 153 18.56 -3.10 -6.29
C VAL A 153 19.43 -2.13 -7.09
N GLY A 154 19.29 -0.83 -6.84
CA GLY A 154 20.13 0.22 -7.40
C GLY A 154 19.66 0.68 -8.79
N VAL A 155 18.36 0.66 -9.07
CA VAL A 155 17.79 1.38 -10.21
C VAL A 155 17.93 2.89 -9.97
N ALA A 156 17.96 3.70 -11.02
CA ALA A 156 18.17 5.15 -10.88
C ALA A 156 16.87 5.87 -10.48
N ASP A 157 15.73 5.31 -10.88
CA ASP A 157 14.38 5.82 -10.68
C ASP A 157 13.45 4.61 -10.64
N TYR A 158 12.63 4.49 -9.60
CA TYR A 158 11.70 3.38 -9.42
C TYR A 158 10.70 3.25 -10.57
N ASN A 159 10.41 4.34 -11.29
CA ASN A 159 9.56 4.32 -12.49
C ASN A 159 10.13 3.46 -13.62
N ASN A 160 11.42 3.19 -13.61
CA ASN A 160 12.11 2.33 -14.57
C ASN A 160 12.29 0.89 -14.07
N TYR A 161 11.80 0.57 -12.86
CA TYR A 161 11.80 -0.79 -12.37
C TYR A 161 10.61 -1.55 -12.99
N PHE A 162 10.94 -2.55 -13.81
CA PHE A 162 9.95 -3.27 -14.62
C PHE A 162 9.55 -4.61 -13.99
N ASN A 163 8.32 -5.04 -14.30
CA ASN A 163 7.83 -6.37 -13.99
C ASN A 163 8.38 -7.39 -15.01
N ALA A 164 8.90 -8.51 -14.52
CA ALA A 164 9.57 -9.51 -15.34
C ALA A 164 8.63 -10.55 -15.97
N GLY A 165 7.32 -10.51 -15.68
CA GLY A 165 6.37 -11.52 -16.14
C GLY A 165 5.95 -11.40 -17.61
N VAL A 166 6.14 -10.23 -18.23
CA VAL A 166 5.95 -10.03 -19.68
C VAL A 166 7.11 -9.16 -20.18
N ILE A 167 8.03 -9.74 -20.93
CA ILE A 167 9.22 -9.04 -21.42
C ILE A 167 9.54 -9.41 -22.88
N VAL A 168 9.99 -8.42 -23.64
CA VAL A 168 10.69 -8.66 -24.92
C VAL A 168 12.17 -8.64 -24.65
N MET A 169 12.86 -9.70 -25.06
CA MET A 169 14.29 -9.88 -24.85
C MET A 169 15.05 -9.69 -26.15
N ASN A 170 16.02 -8.75 -26.19
CA ASN A 170 16.97 -8.63 -27.28
C ASN A 170 18.11 -9.64 -27.04
N LEU A 171 17.89 -10.89 -27.50
CA LEU A 171 18.79 -12.01 -27.21
C LEU A 171 20.20 -11.78 -27.77
N LYS A 172 20.30 -11.14 -28.93
CA LYS A 172 21.58 -10.78 -29.56
C LYS A 172 22.38 -9.82 -28.69
N GLU A 173 21.77 -8.74 -28.21
CA GLU A 173 22.42 -7.76 -27.33
C GLU A 173 22.70 -8.34 -25.94
N LEU A 174 21.81 -9.18 -25.39
CA LEU A 174 22.02 -9.88 -24.11
C LEU A 174 23.26 -10.79 -24.17
N ARG A 175 23.45 -11.57 -25.26
CA ARG A 175 24.65 -12.38 -25.47
C ARG A 175 25.91 -11.51 -25.59
N LYS A 176 25.85 -10.44 -26.39
CA LYS A 176 26.96 -9.48 -26.54
C LYS A 176 27.31 -8.83 -25.21
N TYR A 177 26.31 -8.55 -24.36
CA TYR A 177 26.47 -8.00 -23.02
C TYR A 177 27.05 -9.00 -22.03
N LYS A 178 27.17 -10.30 -22.40
CA LYS A 178 27.57 -11.42 -21.52
C LYS A 178 26.65 -11.53 -20.30
N PHE A 179 25.33 -11.52 -20.58
CA PHE A 179 24.30 -11.42 -19.55
C PHE A 179 24.38 -12.58 -18.54
N LYS A 180 24.52 -13.83 -19.01
CA LYS A 180 24.60 -15.03 -18.15
C LYS A 180 25.79 -14.96 -17.19
N GLU A 181 26.97 -14.61 -17.67
CA GLU A 181 28.16 -14.51 -16.83
C GLU A 181 28.03 -13.42 -15.76
N LYS A 182 27.46 -12.26 -16.14
CA LYS A 182 27.20 -11.17 -15.20
C LYS A 182 26.13 -11.54 -14.18
N PHE A 183 25.11 -12.28 -14.59
CA PHE A 183 24.08 -12.79 -13.71
C PHE A 183 24.67 -13.77 -12.67
N ILE A 184 25.45 -14.76 -13.11
CA ILE A 184 26.11 -15.72 -12.20
C ILE A 184 27.05 -14.99 -11.24
N TYR A 185 27.86 -14.05 -11.73
CA TYR A 185 28.72 -13.23 -10.88
C TYR A 185 27.91 -12.44 -9.86
N LEU A 186 26.79 -11.86 -10.24
CA LEU A 186 25.95 -11.08 -9.33
C LEU A 186 25.27 -11.96 -8.26
N LEU A 187 24.82 -13.17 -8.62
CA LEU A 187 24.31 -14.18 -7.67
C LEU A 187 25.32 -14.53 -6.57
N GLU A 188 26.62 -14.58 -6.90
CA GLU A 188 27.67 -14.86 -5.93
C GLU A 188 27.98 -13.69 -4.98
N LYS A 189 27.66 -12.47 -5.37
CA LYS A 189 28.02 -11.25 -4.65
C LYS A 189 26.86 -10.61 -3.92
N VAL A 190 25.65 -10.77 -4.42
CA VAL A 190 24.46 -10.09 -3.89
C VAL A 190 23.30 -11.08 -3.89
N ARG A 191 22.62 -11.18 -2.76
CA ARG A 191 21.40 -11.95 -2.61
C ARG A 191 20.22 -10.99 -2.53
N TYR A 192 19.36 -11.00 -3.53
CA TYR A 192 18.09 -10.27 -3.49
C TYR A 192 17.00 -11.20 -2.95
N GLU A 193 16.35 -10.79 -1.85
CA GLU A 193 15.36 -11.61 -1.17
C GLU A 193 13.91 -11.18 -1.45
N VAL A 194 13.69 -10.01 -2.03
CA VAL A 194 12.34 -9.44 -2.24
C VAL A 194 11.70 -9.95 -3.53
N ALA A 195 12.25 -9.61 -4.69
CA ALA A 195 11.69 -9.99 -5.98
C ALA A 195 12.62 -10.91 -6.81
N GLN A 196 13.61 -11.51 -6.16
CA GLN A 196 14.48 -12.58 -6.72
C GLN A 196 15.00 -12.26 -8.13
N ASP A 197 14.63 -13.05 -9.14
CA ASP A 197 15.09 -12.90 -10.51
C ASP A 197 14.73 -11.55 -11.14
N GLN A 198 13.61 -10.96 -10.79
CA GLN A 198 13.20 -9.63 -11.26
C GLN A 198 14.20 -8.54 -10.78
N ASP A 199 14.70 -8.63 -9.54
CA ASP A 199 15.71 -7.71 -9.02
C ASP A 199 17.04 -7.82 -9.79
N TYR A 200 17.47 -9.07 -10.10
CA TYR A 200 18.69 -9.28 -10.89
C TYR A 200 18.52 -8.74 -12.32
N LEU A 201 17.37 -8.96 -12.96
CA LEU A 201 17.07 -8.42 -14.30
C LEU A 201 17.12 -6.89 -14.30
N ASN A 202 16.43 -6.25 -13.38
CA ASN A 202 16.40 -4.80 -13.26
C ASN A 202 17.80 -4.22 -12.98
N ARG A 203 18.59 -4.88 -12.13
CA ARG A 203 19.97 -4.48 -11.84
C ARG A 203 20.88 -4.57 -13.06
N LEU A 204 20.81 -5.69 -13.79
CA LEU A 204 21.69 -5.97 -14.93
C LEU A 204 21.32 -5.17 -16.17
N CYS A 205 20.03 -4.91 -16.38
CA CYS A 205 19.53 -4.19 -17.55
C CYS A 205 19.42 -2.68 -17.32
N LYS A 206 19.83 -2.16 -16.16
CA LYS A 206 19.77 -0.73 -15.82
C LYS A 206 20.28 0.16 -16.93
N GLY A 207 19.47 1.15 -17.35
CA GLY A 207 19.79 2.11 -18.39
C GLY A 207 19.68 1.56 -19.83
N ARG A 208 19.26 0.29 -19.99
CA ARG A 208 19.05 -0.37 -21.28
C ARG A 208 17.71 -1.12 -21.31
N VAL A 209 16.65 -0.45 -20.83
CA VAL A 209 15.28 -0.94 -20.80
C VAL A 209 14.40 -0.01 -21.58
N LYS A 210 13.66 -0.52 -22.54
CA LYS A 210 12.58 0.19 -23.23
C LYS A 210 11.30 0.02 -22.43
N ILE A 211 10.78 1.10 -21.93
CA ILE A 211 9.51 1.08 -21.17
C ILE A 211 8.34 0.96 -22.14
N LEU A 212 7.47 -0.02 -21.90
CA LEU A 212 6.25 -0.30 -22.63
C LEU A 212 5.04 0.30 -21.90
N GLY A 213 3.95 0.50 -22.64
CA GLY A 213 2.67 0.91 -22.07
C GLY A 213 2.01 -0.21 -21.23
N PHE A 214 1.19 0.18 -20.27
CA PHE A 214 0.53 -0.75 -19.33
C PHE A 214 -0.44 -1.73 -19.98
N GLU A 215 -0.84 -1.53 -21.23
CA GLU A 215 -1.67 -2.47 -21.99
C GLU A 215 -1.00 -3.84 -22.18
N TRP A 216 0.34 -3.92 -22.18
CA TRP A 216 1.11 -5.14 -22.39
C TRP A 216 1.40 -5.96 -21.12
N ASN A 217 1.08 -5.43 -19.95
CA ASN A 217 1.21 -6.17 -18.68
C ASN A 217 0.27 -5.56 -17.63
N ARG A 218 -1.02 -5.70 -17.88
CA ARG A 218 -2.08 -5.15 -17.03
C ARG A 218 -2.23 -6.00 -15.78
N MET A 219 -1.77 -5.48 -14.65
CA MET A 219 -1.90 -6.16 -13.36
C MET A 219 -3.25 -5.82 -12.70
N PRO A 220 -3.86 -6.73 -11.91
CA PRO A 220 -5.11 -6.50 -11.20
C PRO A 220 -4.92 -5.61 -9.97
N ILE A 221 -4.38 -4.40 -10.16
CA ILE A 221 -4.11 -3.41 -9.13
C ILE A 221 -5.11 -2.26 -9.28
N MET A 222 -5.77 -1.87 -8.19
CA MET A 222 -6.68 -0.73 -8.19
C MET A 222 -5.92 0.57 -8.49
N GLY A 223 -6.48 1.40 -9.36
CA GLY A 223 -5.87 2.65 -9.82
C GLY A 223 -5.12 2.54 -11.15
N ASN A 224 -5.09 1.36 -11.76
CA ASN A 224 -4.68 1.23 -13.16
C ASN A 224 -5.60 2.06 -14.05
N LYS A 225 -4.99 2.84 -14.94
CA LYS A 225 -5.69 3.75 -15.86
C LYS A 225 -6.61 2.95 -16.78
N ASP A 226 -7.77 3.53 -17.09
CA ASP A 226 -8.59 3.09 -18.22
C ASP A 226 -7.75 3.07 -19.50
N GLY A 227 -8.04 2.15 -20.39
CA GLY A 227 -7.33 2.01 -21.67
C GLY A 227 -7.40 0.59 -22.22
N GLU A 228 -6.84 0.41 -23.40
CA GLU A 228 -6.74 -0.89 -24.04
C GLU A 228 -6.01 -1.90 -23.15
N ILE A 229 -6.43 -3.15 -23.18
CA ILE A 229 -5.79 -4.26 -22.47
C ILE A 229 -5.38 -5.30 -23.51
N LYS A 230 -4.08 -5.55 -23.61
CA LYS A 230 -3.51 -6.54 -24.53
C LYS A 230 -3.05 -7.79 -23.81
N ILE A 231 -2.46 -7.65 -22.62
CA ILE A 231 -2.12 -8.78 -21.74
C ILE A 231 -2.52 -8.43 -20.31
N ILE A 232 -3.26 -9.33 -19.67
CA ILE A 232 -3.55 -9.31 -18.22
C ILE A 232 -2.57 -10.26 -17.55
N HIS A 233 -1.98 -9.83 -16.43
CA HIS A 233 -1.06 -10.65 -15.65
C HIS A 233 -1.50 -10.69 -14.19
N TYR A 234 -1.97 -11.84 -13.73
CA TYR A 234 -2.41 -12.08 -12.37
C TYR A 234 -1.21 -12.39 -11.46
N ASN A 235 -0.31 -11.40 -11.32
CA ASN A 235 0.91 -11.56 -10.55
C ASN A 235 0.66 -11.67 -9.03
N LEU A 236 1.66 -12.12 -8.27
CA LEU A 236 1.61 -12.31 -6.82
C LEU A 236 0.46 -13.23 -6.36
N GLY A 237 -0.16 -12.93 -5.20
CA GLY A 237 -1.23 -13.72 -4.59
C GLY A 237 -2.63 -13.49 -5.17
N SER A 238 -2.83 -12.48 -6.03
CA SER A 238 -4.15 -12.11 -6.58
C SER A 238 -4.56 -13.02 -7.74
N LYS A 239 -4.86 -14.28 -7.46
CA LYS A 239 -5.18 -15.30 -8.47
C LYS A 239 -6.69 -15.48 -8.64
N PRO A 240 -7.24 -15.39 -9.87
CA PRO A 240 -8.68 -15.52 -10.12
C PRO A 240 -9.24 -16.90 -9.81
N TRP A 241 -8.41 -17.93 -9.67
CA TRP A 241 -8.82 -19.28 -9.29
C TRP A 241 -8.88 -19.50 -7.77
N TYR A 242 -8.39 -18.55 -6.96
CA TYR A 242 -8.47 -18.60 -5.50
C TYR A 242 -9.43 -17.57 -4.91
N PHE A 243 -9.75 -16.50 -5.65
CA PHE A 243 -10.57 -15.39 -5.19
C PHE A 243 -11.61 -15.00 -6.23
N ASP A 244 -12.82 -14.65 -5.78
CA ASP A 244 -13.96 -14.33 -6.64
C ASP A 244 -14.07 -12.84 -6.99
N ASP A 245 -13.15 -11.99 -6.50
CA ASP A 245 -13.20 -10.53 -6.62
C ASP A 245 -11.92 -9.92 -7.22
N ILE A 246 -11.18 -10.71 -7.99
CA ILE A 246 -9.97 -10.22 -8.67
C ILE A 246 -10.38 -9.40 -9.91
N LEU A 247 -9.77 -8.22 -10.03
CA LEU A 247 -9.98 -7.35 -11.19
C LEU A 247 -9.60 -8.10 -12.48
N TYR A 248 -10.45 -8.04 -13.50
CA TYR A 248 -10.31 -8.73 -14.79
C TYR A 248 -10.44 -10.28 -14.72
N GLN A 249 -10.94 -10.86 -13.64
CA GLN A 249 -11.08 -12.33 -13.49
C GLN A 249 -12.00 -12.95 -14.55
N GLU A 250 -12.95 -12.20 -15.08
CA GLU A 250 -13.88 -12.63 -16.13
C GLU A 250 -13.14 -13.08 -17.40
N TYR A 251 -12.01 -12.45 -17.73
CA TYR A 251 -11.19 -12.85 -18.87
C TYR A 251 -10.50 -14.20 -18.63
N PHE A 252 -10.05 -14.47 -17.41
CA PHE A 252 -9.46 -15.75 -17.07
C PHE A 252 -10.49 -16.88 -17.23
N TRP A 253 -11.67 -16.73 -16.63
CA TRP A 253 -12.69 -17.76 -16.68
C TRP A 253 -13.24 -17.98 -18.08
N LYS A 254 -13.40 -16.93 -18.89
CA LYS A 254 -13.80 -17.01 -20.30
C LYS A 254 -12.88 -17.94 -21.13
N TYR A 255 -11.57 -17.92 -20.85
CA TYR A 255 -10.62 -18.81 -21.55
C TYR A 255 -10.49 -20.16 -20.84
N ALA A 256 -10.56 -20.24 -19.53
CA ALA A 256 -10.53 -21.48 -18.78
C ALA A 256 -11.64 -22.44 -19.21
N GLU A 257 -12.87 -21.93 -19.40
CA GLU A 257 -14.03 -22.71 -19.90
C GLU A 257 -13.80 -23.36 -21.26
N LYS A 258 -12.89 -22.84 -22.08
CA LYS A 258 -12.54 -23.39 -23.38
C LYS A 258 -11.40 -24.44 -23.33
N THR A 259 -10.93 -24.80 -22.11
CA THR A 259 -9.83 -25.75 -21.92
C THR A 259 -10.31 -27.04 -21.24
N GLU A 260 -9.58 -28.12 -21.44
CA GLU A 260 -9.79 -29.35 -20.68
C GLU A 260 -9.42 -29.21 -19.19
N PHE A 261 -8.77 -28.12 -18.79
CA PHE A 261 -8.32 -27.83 -17.43
C PHE A 261 -9.38 -27.15 -16.54
N TYR A 262 -10.52 -26.74 -17.08
CA TYR A 262 -11.54 -25.97 -16.37
C TYR A 262 -11.96 -26.60 -15.03
N ASN A 263 -12.36 -27.89 -15.06
CA ASN A 263 -12.82 -28.58 -13.86
C ASN A 263 -11.68 -28.80 -12.85
N GLU A 264 -10.47 -29.04 -13.34
CA GLU A 264 -9.27 -29.17 -12.50
C GLU A 264 -8.95 -27.86 -11.79
N ILE A 265 -9.02 -26.73 -12.50
CA ILE A 265 -8.83 -25.38 -11.92
C ILE A 265 -9.90 -25.08 -10.86
N LYS A 266 -11.16 -25.40 -11.14
CA LYS A 266 -12.25 -25.26 -10.15
C LYS A 266 -11.99 -26.09 -8.89
N ALA A 267 -11.52 -27.34 -9.07
CA ALA A 267 -11.18 -28.21 -7.94
C ALA A 267 -9.97 -27.72 -7.14
N ILE A 268 -8.99 -27.07 -7.78
CA ILE A 268 -7.85 -26.41 -7.12
C ILE A 268 -8.37 -25.24 -6.26
N GLY A 269 -9.23 -24.37 -6.81
CA GLY A 269 -9.83 -23.26 -6.10
C GLY A 269 -10.67 -23.70 -4.90
N ALA A 270 -11.48 -24.75 -5.06
CA ALA A 270 -12.32 -25.28 -3.98
C ALA A 270 -11.53 -25.86 -2.78
N LYS A 271 -10.28 -26.24 -2.99
CA LYS A 271 -9.38 -26.74 -1.92
C LYS A 271 -8.64 -25.62 -1.21
N TYR A 272 -8.70 -24.39 -1.70
CA TYR A 272 -8.00 -23.25 -1.12
C TYR A 272 -8.79 -22.73 0.07
N THR A 273 -8.25 -22.91 1.25
CA THR A 273 -8.90 -22.63 2.53
C THR A 273 -8.70 -21.19 3.02
N ASP A 274 -9.46 -20.77 4.02
CA ASP A 274 -9.24 -19.46 4.66
C ASP A 274 -7.87 -19.42 5.35
N GLU A 275 -7.36 -20.56 5.87
CA GLU A 275 -6.01 -20.66 6.40
C GLU A 275 -4.93 -20.43 5.33
N ASP A 276 -5.15 -20.90 4.09
CA ASP A 276 -4.24 -20.64 2.97
C ASP A 276 -4.26 -19.16 2.59
N LYS A 277 -5.43 -18.51 2.61
CA LYS A 277 -5.56 -17.05 2.41
C LYS A 277 -4.80 -16.25 3.48
N GLU A 278 -4.92 -16.65 4.75
CA GLU A 278 -4.18 -16.02 5.84
C GLU A 278 -2.66 -16.18 5.69
N LYS A 279 -2.20 -17.34 5.23
CA LYS A 279 -0.78 -17.58 4.92
C LYS A 279 -0.29 -16.68 3.77
N ASP A 280 -1.09 -16.53 2.74
CA ASP A 280 -0.76 -15.67 1.59
C ASP A 280 -0.71 -14.20 1.98
N ASP A 281 -1.61 -13.75 2.85
CA ASP A 281 -1.58 -12.41 3.42
C ASP A 281 -0.35 -12.20 4.31
N ALA A 282 -0.03 -13.16 5.16
CA ALA A 282 1.15 -13.11 6.01
C ALA A 282 2.44 -13.06 5.18
N ASN A 283 2.48 -13.78 4.06
CA ASN A 283 3.61 -13.78 3.14
C ASN A 283 3.75 -12.43 2.41
N SER A 284 2.65 -11.82 1.99
CA SER A 284 2.65 -10.48 1.39
C SER A 284 3.13 -9.41 2.38
N ALA A 285 2.70 -9.50 3.65
CA ALA A 285 3.18 -8.64 4.72
C ALA A 285 4.69 -8.81 4.94
N LYS A 286 5.16 -10.07 4.99
CA LYS A 286 6.58 -10.40 5.15
C LYS A 286 7.45 -9.89 4.00
N LEU A 287 6.90 -9.78 2.79
CA LEU A 287 7.62 -9.22 1.63
C LEU A 287 7.98 -7.75 1.84
N ILE A 288 7.04 -6.97 2.35
CA ILE A 288 7.26 -5.54 2.65
C ILE A 288 8.23 -5.38 3.84
N GLU A 289 8.08 -6.22 4.87
CA GLU A 289 9.04 -6.24 5.99
C GLU A 289 10.46 -6.50 5.52
N LEU A 290 10.59 -7.42 4.58
CA LEU A 290 11.89 -7.76 4.03
C LEU A 290 12.47 -6.62 3.19
N ALA A 291 11.66 -5.98 2.35
CA ALA A 291 12.09 -4.81 1.58
C ALA A 291 12.54 -3.67 2.49
N GLN A 292 11.79 -3.41 3.57
CA GLN A 292 12.18 -2.40 4.57
C GLN A 292 13.49 -2.77 5.26
N LYS A 293 13.62 -4.01 5.74
CA LYS A 293 14.83 -4.52 6.40
C LYS A 293 16.05 -4.42 5.50
N GLU A 294 15.94 -4.86 4.25
CA GLU A 294 17.04 -4.78 3.28
C GLU A 294 17.42 -3.32 3.00
N THR A 295 16.44 -2.43 2.90
CA THR A 295 16.65 -0.99 2.71
C THR A 295 17.38 -0.37 3.90
N ASP A 296 17.03 -0.75 5.12
CA ASP A 296 17.66 -0.26 6.35
C ASP A 296 19.10 -0.78 6.49
N CYS A 297 19.37 -2.05 6.06
CA CYS A 297 20.70 -2.65 6.11
C CYS A 297 21.70 -2.02 5.12
N VAL A 298 21.26 -1.50 3.99
CA VAL A 298 22.11 -0.80 3.00
C VAL A 298 22.63 0.56 3.54
N GLY A 299 22.27 0.89 4.78
CA GLY A 299 22.59 2.16 5.46
C GLY A 299 24.05 2.60 5.37
N ASP A 300 25.08 1.74 5.39
CA ASP A 300 26.44 2.21 5.65
C ASP A 300 27.54 1.94 4.59
N ASP A 301 27.43 0.96 3.68
CA ASP A 301 28.66 0.53 2.97
C ASP A 301 28.65 0.47 1.43
N ARG A 302 27.57 0.87 0.74
CA ARG A 302 27.51 0.84 -0.73
C ARG A 302 27.27 2.21 -1.35
N THR A 303 28.25 3.10 -1.22
CA THR A 303 28.19 4.47 -1.73
C THR A 303 28.43 4.55 -3.23
N ASN A 304 27.39 4.80 -3.99
CA ASN A 304 27.54 5.42 -5.30
C ASN A 304 27.58 6.96 -5.11
N LYS A 305 28.70 7.60 -5.45
CA LYS A 305 29.01 9.00 -5.14
C LYS A 305 28.10 10.07 -5.81
N ASN A 306 27.16 9.68 -6.69
CA ASN A 306 26.40 10.61 -7.54
C ASN A 306 24.87 10.52 -7.45
N SER A 307 24.29 9.94 -6.38
CA SER A 307 22.83 9.86 -6.24
C SER A 307 22.24 11.13 -5.58
N PRO A 308 21.06 11.64 -6.04
CA PRO A 308 20.31 12.72 -5.39
C PRO A 308 19.97 12.44 -3.90
N THR A 309 19.89 11.16 -3.51
CA THR A 309 19.72 10.66 -2.15
C THR A 309 20.84 11.08 -1.19
N LYS A 310 21.98 11.56 -1.69
CA LYS A 310 23.08 12.02 -0.83
C LYS A 310 22.69 13.22 0.04
N LYS A 311 21.83 14.13 -0.44
CA LYS A 311 21.32 15.27 0.35
C LYS A 311 20.40 14.80 1.49
N ARG A 312 19.52 13.82 1.24
CA ARG A 312 18.64 13.22 2.25
C ARG A 312 19.43 12.38 3.26
N ARG A 313 20.47 11.68 2.80
CA ARG A 313 21.37 10.84 3.61
C ARG A 313 22.27 11.65 4.56
N ILE A 314 22.72 12.84 4.14
CA ILE A 314 23.45 13.77 5.01
C ILE A 314 22.56 14.19 6.18
N LEU A 315 21.29 14.44 5.96
CA LEU A 315 20.33 14.78 7.02
C LEU A 315 20.08 13.62 8.01
N VAL A 316 19.97 12.38 7.51
CA VAL A 316 19.75 11.17 8.36
C VAL A 316 21.03 10.77 9.11
N ASN A 317 22.21 10.87 8.50
CA ASN A 317 23.50 10.55 9.17
C ASN A 317 23.93 11.67 10.12
N MET A 318 23.63 12.93 9.86
CA MET A 318 23.79 14.01 10.83
C MET A 318 22.92 13.76 12.07
N TRP A 319 21.82 13.05 11.93
CA TRP A 319 20.93 12.68 13.04
C TRP A 319 21.45 11.48 13.86
N LYS A 320 22.06 10.46 13.22
CA LYS A 320 22.58 9.25 13.90
C LYS A 320 23.94 9.47 14.63
N ASN A 321 24.79 10.35 14.13
CA ASN A 321 26.13 10.60 14.71
C ASN A 321 26.12 11.59 15.89
N ARG A 322 24.97 12.14 16.26
CA ARG A 322 24.85 13.14 17.35
C ARG A 322 24.52 12.58 18.73
N GLN A 323 24.60 11.28 18.95
CA GLN A 323 24.36 10.69 20.28
C GLN A 323 25.56 10.75 21.24
N GLY A 324 26.67 11.41 20.89
CA GLY A 324 27.90 11.43 21.70
C GLY A 324 28.52 12.80 22.02
N GLU A 325 28.07 13.88 21.39
CA GLU A 325 28.60 15.22 21.68
C GLU A 325 27.46 16.23 21.77
N ASN A 326 27.58 17.26 22.62
CA ASN A 326 26.56 18.32 22.77
C ASN A 326 26.17 18.85 21.38
N PRO A 327 24.93 18.63 20.92
CA PRO A 327 24.54 19.04 19.58
C PRO A 327 24.50 20.57 19.51
N GLU A 328 25.07 21.15 18.43
CA GLU A 328 24.73 22.52 18.06
C GLU A 328 23.20 22.65 17.94
N PRO A 329 22.61 23.77 18.39
CA PRO A 329 21.17 23.95 18.35
C PRO A 329 20.66 23.82 16.91
N VAL A 330 19.71 22.89 16.69
CA VAL A 330 19.02 22.73 15.39
C VAL A 330 18.24 24.01 15.14
N GLU A 331 18.51 24.70 14.03
CA GLU A 331 17.78 25.90 13.64
C GLU A 331 16.30 25.55 13.41
N LYS A 332 15.39 26.36 13.95
CA LYS A 332 13.95 26.16 13.82
C LYS A 332 13.51 26.25 12.35
N SER A 333 12.76 25.26 11.88
CA SER A 333 12.20 25.23 10.54
C SER A 333 11.38 26.49 10.23
N GLN A 334 11.72 27.19 9.15
CA GLN A 334 10.98 28.38 8.69
C GLN A 334 9.51 28.02 8.40
N TYR A 335 9.27 26.86 7.80
CA TYR A 335 7.90 26.38 7.53
C TYR A 335 7.06 26.28 8.81
N ARG A 336 7.62 25.71 9.90
CA ARG A 336 6.89 25.63 11.18
C ARG A 336 6.67 26.97 11.84
N GLN A 337 7.59 27.91 11.67
CA GLN A 337 7.40 29.29 12.15
C GLN A 337 6.22 29.97 11.42
N GLU A 338 6.11 29.77 10.10
CA GLU A 338 5.00 30.28 9.30
C GLU A 338 3.65 29.65 9.71
N VAL A 339 3.64 28.33 9.98
CA VAL A 339 2.44 27.61 10.49
C VAL A 339 1.99 28.16 11.84
N LEU A 340 2.92 28.34 12.79
CA LEU A 340 2.59 28.89 14.11
C LEU A 340 2.04 30.33 14.00
N LYS A 341 2.64 31.17 13.18
CA LYS A 341 2.14 32.52 12.91
C LYS A 341 0.72 32.50 12.34
N LYS A 342 0.45 31.60 11.40
CA LYS A 342 -0.89 31.44 10.82
C LYS A 342 -1.91 30.97 11.86
N ILE A 343 -1.52 30.07 12.80
CA ILE A 343 -2.36 29.66 13.91
C ILE A 343 -2.75 30.86 14.78
N GLU A 344 -1.77 31.70 15.14
CA GLU A 344 -2.03 32.92 15.92
C GLU A 344 -2.98 33.88 15.18
N GLU A 345 -2.81 34.05 13.87
CA GLU A 345 -3.70 34.88 13.04
C GLU A 345 -5.13 34.32 13.00
N LEU A 346 -5.28 33.00 12.79
CA LEU A 346 -6.57 32.32 12.75
C LEU A 346 -7.29 32.38 14.12
N GLU A 347 -6.55 32.23 15.23
CA GLU A 347 -7.11 32.38 16.56
C GLU A 347 -7.61 33.82 16.81
N LYS A 348 -6.84 34.84 16.43
CA LYS A 348 -7.24 36.26 16.52
C LYS A 348 -8.50 36.56 15.72
N GLU A 349 -8.64 35.93 14.57
CA GLU A 349 -9.81 36.06 13.68
C GLU A 349 -11.01 35.22 14.12
N GLY A 350 -10.87 34.37 15.16
CA GLY A 350 -11.91 33.41 15.57
C GLY A 350 -12.22 32.32 14.56
N LYS A 351 -11.31 32.04 13.62
CA LYS A 351 -11.48 31.07 12.51
C LYS A 351 -10.94 29.69 12.87
N PHE A 352 -11.46 29.09 13.92
CA PHE A 352 -10.99 27.84 14.49
C PHE A 352 -11.19 26.59 13.61
N ASP A 353 -12.05 26.64 12.58
CA ASP A 353 -12.36 25.54 11.70
C ASP A 353 -11.54 25.53 10.39
N ILE A 354 -10.62 26.48 10.24
CA ILE A 354 -9.69 26.57 9.10
C ILE A 354 -8.35 25.94 9.48
N ASP A 355 -7.79 25.10 8.58
CA ASP A 355 -6.47 24.52 8.79
C ASP A 355 -5.35 25.56 8.67
N ALA A 356 -4.35 25.40 9.50
CA ALA A 356 -3.13 26.18 9.41
C ALA A 356 -2.19 25.68 8.30
N GLU A 357 -2.29 24.41 7.94
CA GLU A 357 -1.51 23.77 6.87
C GLU A 357 -2.38 23.50 5.64
N ASN A 358 -1.76 23.39 4.46
CA ASN A 358 -2.50 23.16 3.23
C ASN A 358 -2.85 21.68 3.07
N ASP A 359 -4.10 21.39 2.78
CA ASP A 359 -4.56 20.06 2.41
C ASP A 359 -4.13 19.67 0.98
N PRO A 360 -3.92 18.38 0.70
CA PRO A 360 -3.72 17.92 -0.66
C PRO A 360 -4.96 18.19 -1.52
N PRO A 361 -4.80 18.43 -2.84
CA PRO A 361 -5.92 18.63 -3.73
C PRO A 361 -6.89 17.43 -3.69
N THR A 362 -8.18 17.70 -3.72
CA THR A 362 -9.24 16.70 -3.56
C THR A 362 -9.74 16.19 -4.91
N ILE A 363 -9.83 14.87 -5.07
CA ILE A 363 -10.59 14.21 -6.13
C ILE A 363 -11.90 13.74 -5.49
N VAL A 364 -13.04 14.09 -6.12
CA VAL A 364 -14.37 13.75 -5.57
C VAL A 364 -14.55 12.23 -5.54
N LEU A 365 -14.86 11.68 -4.37
CA LEU A 365 -15.19 10.26 -4.20
C LEU A 365 -16.60 9.96 -4.70
N THR A 366 -16.72 8.92 -5.53
CA THR A 366 -17.99 8.35 -5.94
C THR A 366 -18.27 7.03 -5.20
N PRO A 367 -19.51 6.55 -5.16
CA PRO A 367 -19.83 5.28 -4.50
C PRO A 367 -19.05 4.08 -5.04
N GLU A 368 -18.63 4.14 -6.31
CA GLU A 368 -17.86 3.08 -6.97
C GLU A 368 -16.39 3.04 -6.49
N ASN A 369 -15.87 4.19 -6.01
CA ASN A 369 -14.47 4.37 -5.65
C ASN A 369 -14.17 4.13 -4.16
N VAL A 370 -15.19 3.87 -3.34
CA VAL A 370 -15.04 3.64 -1.90
C VAL A 370 -15.86 2.44 -1.42
N ASP A 371 -15.24 1.59 -0.60
CA ASP A 371 -15.88 0.44 0.05
C ASP A 371 -15.82 0.62 1.57
N TYR A 372 -16.75 1.41 2.11
CA TYR A 372 -16.78 1.77 3.54
C TYR A 372 -16.84 0.56 4.48
N LEU A 373 -17.61 -0.46 4.12
CA LEU A 373 -17.81 -1.65 4.95
C LEU A 373 -16.85 -2.78 4.63
N ARG A 374 -15.89 -2.54 3.72
CA ARG A 374 -14.91 -3.54 3.27
C ARG A 374 -15.58 -4.86 2.87
N LYS A 375 -16.66 -4.78 2.08
CA LYS A 375 -17.42 -5.95 1.63
C LYS A 375 -16.62 -6.81 0.66
N LYS A 376 -15.80 -6.17 -0.20
CA LYS A 376 -14.93 -6.85 -1.16
C LYS A 376 -13.79 -7.57 -0.42
N MET A 377 -13.47 -8.79 -0.80
CA MET A 377 -12.36 -9.57 -0.21
C MET A 377 -11.04 -8.82 -0.33
N SER A 378 -10.74 -8.24 -1.50
CA SER A 378 -9.54 -7.41 -1.70
C SER A 378 -9.44 -6.25 -0.70
N SER A 379 -10.56 -5.61 -0.37
CA SER A 379 -10.61 -4.55 0.65
C SER A 379 -10.35 -5.08 2.05
N LYS A 380 -10.88 -6.27 2.38
CA LYS A 380 -10.65 -6.94 3.69
C LYS A 380 -9.17 -7.28 3.86
N LEU A 381 -8.55 -7.88 2.85
CA LEU A 381 -7.14 -8.29 2.86
C LEU A 381 -6.21 -7.07 2.97
N LYS A 382 -6.44 -6.03 2.16
CA LYS A 382 -5.69 -4.77 2.24
C LYS A 382 -5.79 -4.13 3.62
N ARG A 383 -6.96 -4.20 4.26
CA ARG A 383 -7.17 -3.69 5.61
C ARG A 383 -6.36 -4.45 6.66
N ILE A 384 -6.44 -5.79 6.66
CA ILE A 384 -5.67 -6.64 7.61
C ILE A 384 -4.19 -6.30 7.49
N PHE A 385 -3.71 -6.24 6.26
CA PHE A 385 -2.32 -5.89 5.97
C PHE A 385 -1.97 -4.47 6.44
N ALA A 386 -2.76 -3.45 6.05
CA ALA A 386 -2.51 -2.07 6.41
C ALA A 386 -2.52 -1.85 7.93
N ASN A 387 -3.41 -2.53 8.65
CA ASN A 387 -3.46 -2.46 10.11
C ASN A 387 -2.20 -3.07 10.76
N LYS A 388 -1.66 -4.19 10.24
CA LYS A 388 -0.39 -4.76 10.72
C LYS A 388 0.79 -3.82 10.46
N VAL A 389 0.87 -3.22 9.27
CA VAL A 389 1.91 -2.22 8.94
C VAL A 389 1.75 -0.98 9.83
N GLY A 390 0.52 -0.51 10.01
CA GLY A 390 0.21 0.63 10.88
C GLY A 390 0.59 0.38 12.34
N GLU A 391 0.33 -0.81 12.86
CA GLU A 391 0.74 -1.21 14.20
C GLU A 391 2.27 -1.20 14.36
N ARG A 392 2.99 -1.74 13.37
CA ARG A 392 4.45 -1.74 13.39
C ARG A 392 5.01 -0.33 13.29
N PHE A 393 4.43 0.50 12.41
CA PHE A 393 4.78 1.92 12.30
C PHE A 393 4.57 2.64 13.64
N LEU A 394 3.44 2.44 14.30
CA LEU A 394 3.14 2.99 15.62
C LEU A 394 4.18 2.53 16.67
N ASN A 395 4.51 1.23 16.70
CA ASN A 395 5.50 0.71 17.64
C ASN A 395 6.90 1.30 17.38
N ASN A 396 7.27 1.57 16.12
CA ASN A 396 8.52 2.25 15.79
C ASN A 396 8.51 3.71 16.23
N LEU A 397 7.40 4.45 16.05
CA LEU A 397 7.27 5.82 16.55
C LEU A 397 7.49 5.90 18.08
N LEU A 398 6.91 4.95 18.82
CA LEU A 398 7.08 4.85 20.29
C LEU A 398 8.52 4.49 20.66
N LYS A 399 9.11 3.49 19.98
CA LYS A 399 10.49 3.04 20.22
C LYS A 399 11.51 4.14 19.94
N ASP A 400 11.32 4.88 18.85
CA ASP A 400 12.23 5.96 18.43
C ASP A 400 11.96 7.28 19.17
N ASN A 401 11.05 7.29 20.14
CA ASN A 401 10.60 8.47 20.88
C ASN A 401 10.10 9.62 19.97
N LYS A 402 9.59 9.32 18.80
CA LYS A 402 8.91 10.28 17.91
C LYS A 402 7.46 10.53 18.35
N LEU A 403 6.89 9.58 19.09
CA LEU A 403 5.62 9.66 19.78
C LEU A 403 5.86 9.25 21.24
N ILE A 404 5.60 10.14 22.20
CA ILE A 404 5.80 9.88 23.62
C ILE A 404 4.44 9.96 24.31
N ILE A 405 3.91 8.83 24.76
CA ILE A 405 2.73 8.75 25.60
C ILE A 405 3.21 8.61 27.05
N LYS A 406 3.11 9.69 27.80
CA LYS A 406 3.59 9.77 29.17
C LYS A 406 2.62 9.15 30.16
N GLU A 407 1.33 9.43 29.99
CA GLU A 407 0.28 8.97 30.89
C GLU A 407 -1.03 8.73 30.15
N ILE A 408 -1.81 7.76 30.61
CA ILE A 408 -3.17 7.49 30.13
C ILE A 408 -4.08 7.44 31.35
N LYS A 409 -5.09 8.33 31.40
CA LYS A 409 -6.09 8.44 32.47
C LYS A 409 -7.45 8.01 31.97
N GLY A 410 -8.17 7.21 32.74
CA GLY A 410 -9.55 6.80 32.45
C GLY A 410 -9.68 5.77 31.33
N ILE A 411 -8.68 4.94 31.09
CA ILE A 411 -8.72 3.91 30.04
C ILE A 411 -9.88 2.92 30.23
N GLU A 412 -10.29 2.68 31.49
CA GLU A 412 -11.43 1.86 31.88
C GLU A 412 -12.76 2.38 31.33
N ASN A 413 -12.87 3.67 31.03
CA ASN A 413 -14.08 4.28 30.47
C ASN A 413 -14.42 3.74 29.08
N LEU A 414 -13.43 3.32 28.29
CA LEU A 414 -13.65 2.60 27.03
C LEU A 414 -14.38 1.27 27.27
N ASN A 415 -14.11 0.60 28.38
CA ASN A 415 -14.70 -0.70 28.70
C ASN A 415 -16.12 -0.63 29.30
N LYS A 416 -16.53 0.56 29.77
CA LYS A 416 -17.91 0.82 30.24
C LYS A 416 -18.95 0.76 29.13
N VAL A 417 -18.52 0.91 27.85
CA VAL A 417 -19.41 0.91 26.70
C VAL A 417 -19.50 -0.47 26.09
N SER A 418 -20.69 -1.06 26.09
CA SER A 418 -21.01 -2.37 25.48
C SER A 418 -21.54 -2.25 24.05
N THR A 419 -22.03 -1.05 23.67
CA THR A 419 -22.55 -0.73 22.32
C THR A 419 -21.42 -0.16 21.44
N GLY A 420 -21.77 0.32 20.24
CA GLY A 420 -20.92 1.23 19.48
C GLY A 420 -20.81 2.58 20.19
N ALA A 421 -19.81 3.36 19.86
CA ALA A 421 -19.60 4.70 20.41
C ALA A 421 -18.93 5.65 19.40
N ILE A 422 -19.25 6.93 19.54
CA ILE A 422 -18.45 8.00 18.93
C ILE A 422 -17.34 8.38 19.93
N VAL A 423 -16.10 8.38 19.47
CA VAL A 423 -14.94 8.87 20.22
C VAL A 423 -14.59 10.25 19.68
N THR A 424 -14.55 11.27 20.54
CA THR A 424 -14.11 12.60 20.16
C THR A 424 -12.70 12.86 20.67
N CYS A 425 -11.87 13.56 19.89
CA CYS A 425 -10.51 13.95 20.27
C CYS A 425 -10.17 15.33 19.72
N ASN A 426 -9.31 16.10 20.40
CA ASN A 426 -8.68 17.30 19.86
C ASN A 426 -7.70 16.97 18.75
N HIS A 427 -7.54 17.87 17.77
CA HIS A 427 -6.76 17.62 16.56
C HIS A 427 -5.58 18.59 16.45
N PHE A 428 -4.37 18.10 16.72
CA PHE A 428 -3.19 18.95 16.87
C PHE A 428 -1.96 18.50 16.07
N ASN A 429 -1.88 17.24 15.64
CA ASN A 429 -0.85 16.79 14.71
C ASN A 429 -1.19 15.40 14.14
N PRO A 430 -0.44 14.90 13.12
CA PRO A 430 -0.71 13.59 12.51
C PRO A 430 -0.59 12.38 13.44
N PHE A 431 0.00 12.54 14.64
CA PHE A 431 0.21 11.44 15.58
C PHE A 431 -0.93 11.26 16.60
N ASP A 432 -1.87 12.18 16.67
CA ASP A 432 -3.02 12.07 17.57
C ASP A 432 -3.86 10.81 17.29
N CYS A 433 -4.13 10.50 16.03
CA CYS A 433 -4.88 9.28 15.66
C CYS A 433 -4.10 7.99 16.01
N PHE A 434 -2.78 7.98 15.92
CA PHE A 434 -1.95 6.86 16.35
C PHE A 434 -1.93 6.72 17.88
N THR A 435 -1.97 7.83 18.60
CA THR A 435 -2.09 7.84 20.06
C THR A 435 -3.40 7.19 20.51
N ILE A 436 -4.53 7.57 19.91
CA ILE A 436 -5.83 6.97 20.21
C ILE A 436 -5.88 5.49 19.83
N GLU A 437 -5.30 5.10 18.69
CA GLU A 437 -5.18 3.69 18.28
C GLU A 437 -4.39 2.86 19.32
N LYS A 438 -3.28 3.42 19.84
CA LYS A 438 -2.50 2.75 20.89
C LYS A 438 -3.31 2.55 22.17
N VAL A 439 -4.01 3.58 22.61
CA VAL A 439 -4.86 3.52 23.80
C VAL A 439 -5.99 2.51 23.63
N PHE A 440 -6.64 2.50 22.47
CA PHE A 440 -7.71 1.54 22.17
C PHE A 440 -7.22 0.09 22.20
N ARG A 441 -6.00 -0.16 21.71
CA ARG A 441 -5.35 -1.48 21.81
C ARG A 441 -5.02 -1.85 23.26
N MET A 442 -4.50 -0.90 24.04
CA MET A 442 -4.15 -1.16 25.45
C MET A 442 -5.36 -1.42 26.34
N SER A 443 -6.55 -0.90 25.99
CA SER A 443 -7.79 -1.20 26.71
C SER A 443 -8.29 -2.64 26.51
N GLY A 444 -7.70 -3.41 25.58
CA GLY A 444 -8.17 -4.74 25.17
C GLY A 444 -9.39 -4.72 24.26
N LYS A 445 -10.02 -3.56 24.04
CA LYS A 445 -11.27 -3.43 23.24
C LYS A 445 -11.09 -3.83 21.78
N ILE A 446 -9.85 -3.74 21.25
CA ILE A 446 -9.53 -4.09 19.86
C ILE A 446 -9.76 -5.59 19.55
N GLU A 447 -9.76 -6.46 20.54
CA GLU A 447 -10.00 -7.89 20.36
C GLU A 447 -11.46 -8.18 20.00
N GLU A 448 -12.39 -7.32 20.45
CA GLU A 448 -13.82 -7.46 20.24
C GLU A 448 -14.39 -6.50 19.21
N LYS A 449 -13.87 -5.27 19.16
CA LYS A 449 -14.40 -4.13 18.44
C LYS A 449 -13.31 -3.42 17.64
N ARG A 450 -13.72 -2.62 16.64
CA ARG A 450 -12.81 -1.84 15.81
C ARG A 450 -12.94 -0.36 16.11
N LEU A 451 -11.86 0.37 15.84
CA LEU A 451 -11.82 1.82 15.89
C LEU A 451 -11.68 2.36 14.45
N TYR A 452 -12.77 2.88 13.91
CA TYR A 452 -12.76 3.58 12.62
C TYR A 452 -12.44 5.06 12.81
N LYS A 453 -11.80 5.70 11.82
CA LYS A 453 -11.41 7.10 11.85
C LYS A 453 -12.08 7.83 10.69
N ILE A 454 -12.84 8.89 10.98
CA ILE A 454 -13.35 9.78 9.93
C ILE A 454 -12.20 10.64 9.43
N ILE A 455 -12.03 10.68 8.10
CA ILE A 455 -10.97 11.44 7.42
C ILE A 455 -11.54 12.31 6.31
N ARG A 456 -10.79 13.33 5.90
CA ARG A 456 -11.15 14.19 4.77
C ARG A 456 -11.02 13.46 3.44
N GLU A 457 -11.81 13.88 2.45
CA GLU A 457 -11.81 13.34 1.09
C GLU A 457 -10.42 13.43 0.43
N GLY A 458 -9.73 14.57 0.57
CA GLY A 458 -8.39 14.80 0.03
C GLY A 458 -7.34 13.85 0.61
N ASN A 459 -7.42 13.54 1.91
CA ASN A 459 -6.52 12.59 2.55
C ASN A 459 -6.68 11.17 1.98
N TYR A 460 -7.89 10.76 1.66
CA TYR A 460 -8.15 9.46 1.05
C TYR A 460 -7.70 9.42 -0.41
N THR A 461 -8.00 10.45 -1.19
CA THR A 461 -7.83 10.45 -2.66
C THR A 461 -6.40 10.74 -3.11
N ASN A 462 -5.72 11.71 -2.48
CA ASN A 462 -4.47 12.26 -2.99
C ASN A 462 -3.31 12.32 -2.00
N PHE A 463 -3.49 11.88 -0.75
CA PHE A 463 -2.35 11.87 0.15
C PHE A 463 -1.29 10.88 -0.33
N PRO A 464 -0.02 11.30 -0.51
CA PRO A 464 1.05 10.44 -1.03
C PRO A 464 1.61 9.51 0.05
N GLY A 465 2.44 8.54 -0.40
CA GLY A 465 3.30 7.74 0.46
C GLY A 465 2.57 6.82 1.45
N LEU A 466 3.26 6.51 2.55
CA LEU A 466 2.80 5.58 3.59
C LEU A 466 1.50 6.05 4.27
N TYR A 467 1.36 7.35 4.52
CA TYR A 467 0.12 7.90 5.09
C TYR A 467 -1.07 7.74 4.15
N GLY A 468 -0.89 8.00 2.85
CA GLY A 468 -1.92 7.77 1.84
C GLY A 468 -2.31 6.29 1.75
N PHE A 469 -1.34 5.38 1.90
CA PHE A 469 -1.61 3.95 2.01
C PHE A 469 -2.48 3.63 3.24
N PHE A 470 -2.18 4.21 4.42
CA PHE A 470 -3.01 4.03 5.62
C PHE A 470 -4.41 4.61 5.43
N PHE A 471 -4.53 5.83 4.90
CA PHE A 471 -5.82 6.47 4.66
C PHE A 471 -6.73 5.66 3.73
N ARG A 472 -6.18 4.95 2.76
CA ARG A 472 -6.98 4.13 1.81
C ARG A 472 -7.26 2.72 2.33
N ASN A 473 -6.43 2.16 3.20
CA ASN A 473 -6.48 0.73 3.50
C ASN A 473 -6.70 0.37 4.98
N CYS A 474 -6.44 1.26 5.95
CA CYS A 474 -6.80 1.04 7.35
C CYS A 474 -8.30 1.24 7.60
N ASP A 475 -8.72 1.13 8.86
CA ASP A 475 -10.11 1.36 9.30
C ASP A 475 -10.44 2.87 9.26
N THR A 476 -10.62 3.40 8.05
CA THR A 476 -10.89 4.80 7.76
C THR A 476 -12.22 4.98 7.03
N LEU A 477 -12.89 6.08 7.30
CA LEU A 477 -14.17 6.47 6.72
C LEU A 477 -14.02 7.87 6.09
N PRO A 478 -13.67 7.96 4.79
CA PRO A 478 -13.53 9.25 4.14
C PRO A 478 -14.87 9.95 3.97
N LEU A 479 -14.92 11.24 4.27
CA LEU A 479 -16.02 12.11 3.87
C LEU A 479 -16.03 12.26 2.35
N SER A 480 -17.13 12.77 1.78
CA SER A 480 -17.20 13.10 0.36
C SER A 480 -18.05 14.35 0.10
N SER A 481 -17.63 15.13 -0.88
CA SER A 481 -18.42 16.23 -1.43
C SER A 481 -19.58 15.73 -2.32
N ASN A 482 -19.55 14.47 -2.75
CA ASN A 482 -20.61 13.83 -3.53
C ASN A 482 -21.78 13.37 -2.62
N LYS A 483 -23.00 13.88 -2.89
CA LYS A 483 -24.18 13.58 -2.06
C LYS A 483 -24.52 12.09 -2.00
N ARG A 484 -24.37 11.31 -3.09
CA ARG A 484 -24.64 9.86 -3.09
C ARG A 484 -23.64 9.12 -2.21
N THR A 485 -22.37 9.46 -2.32
CA THR A 485 -21.29 8.90 -1.50
C THR A 485 -21.51 9.23 -0.02
N MET A 486 -21.97 10.45 0.31
CA MET A 486 -22.32 10.81 1.70
C MET A 486 -23.51 10.01 2.25
N VAL A 487 -24.48 9.64 1.43
CA VAL A 487 -25.56 8.73 1.87
C VAL A 487 -25.01 7.35 2.22
N GLU A 488 -24.10 6.80 1.40
CA GLU A 488 -23.44 5.51 1.68
C GLU A 488 -22.51 5.59 2.90
N PHE A 489 -21.79 6.71 3.08
CA PHE A 489 -21.03 6.99 4.28
C PHE A 489 -21.92 6.94 5.55
N MET A 490 -23.05 7.64 5.55
CA MET A 490 -23.96 7.63 6.71
C MET A 490 -24.53 6.24 7.00
N LYS A 491 -24.91 5.47 5.96
CA LYS A 491 -25.33 4.07 6.14
C LYS A 491 -24.21 3.19 6.72
N ALA A 492 -22.97 3.43 6.32
CA ALA A 492 -21.82 2.70 6.86
C ALA A 492 -21.61 3.04 8.34
N VAL A 493 -21.64 4.33 8.71
CA VAL A 493 -21.58 4.78 10.11
C VAL A 493 -22.67 4.11 10.95
N ASP A 494 -23.93 4.15 10.50
CA ASP A 494 -25.05 3.50 11.19
C ASP A 494 -24.80 1.99 11.37
N THR A 495 -24.33 1.30 10.32
CA THR A 495 -24.04 -0.14 10.36
C THR A 495 -22.91 -0.48 11.34
N LEU A 496 -21.84 0.31 11.37
CA LEU A 496 -20.67 0.06 12.24
C LEU A 496 -21.02 0.31 13.71
N LEU A 497 -21.71 1.40 14.01
CA LEU A 497 -22.16 1.69 15.37
C LEU A 497 -23.15 0.62 15.89
N GLN A 498 -24.07 0.13 15.05
CA GLN A 498 -24.97 -0.98 15.40
C GLN A 498 -24.23 -2.31 15.64
N LYS A 499 -23.10 -2.56 14.98
CA LYS A 499 -22.22 -3.70 15.26
C LYS A 499 -21.44 -3.57 16.56
N GLY A 500 -21.51 -2.42 17.19
CA GLY A 500 -20.75 -2.09 18.39
C GLY A 500 -19.34 -1.60 18.15
N ASP A 501 -18.99 -1.20 16.90
CA ASP A 501 -17.71 -0.62 16.57
C ASP A 501 -17.62 0.85 17.04
N PHE A 502 -16.40 1.36 17.20
CA PHE A 502 -16.12 2.71 17.65
C PHE A 502 -15.70 3.60 16.47
N ILE A 503 -16.12 4.87 16.48
CA ILE A 503 -15.77 5.82 15.41
C ILE A 503 -15.12 7.07 16.00
N LEU A 504 -13.84 7.30 15.68
CA LEU A 504 -13.09 8.49 16.05
C LEU A 504 -13.44 9.64 15.11
N ILE A 505 -13.79 10.77 15.71
CA ILE A 505 -14.12 12.02 15.04
C ILE A 505 -13.39 13.17 15.74
N TYR A 506 -12.82 14.07 14.95
CA TYR A 506 -12.27 15.34 15.43
C TYR A 506 -13.32 16.43 15.26
N PRO A 507 -14.10 16.77 16.31
CA PRO A 507 -15.22 17.70 16.17
C PRO A 507 -14.78 19.16 15.96
N GLU A 508 -13.50 19.48 16.15
CA GLU A 508 -12.89 20.78 15.85
C GLU A 508 -12.77 21.05 14.33
N GLN A 509 -12.75 20.00 13.51
CA GLN A 509 -12.65 20.02 12.04
C GLN A 509 -11.34 20.53 11.43
N SER A 510 -10.50 21.22 12.16
CA SER A 510 -9.19 21.70 11.73
C SER A 510 -8.06 21.04 12.51
N MET A 511 -6.88 20.91 11.89
CA MET A 511 -5.66 20.49 12.58
C MET A 511 -4.74 21.71 12.75
N TRP A 512 -4.39 22.03 14.00
CA TRP A 512 -3.44 23.10 14.33
C TRP A 512 -2.24 22.52 15.06
N TRP A 513 -1.09 22.59 14.46
CA TRP A 513 0.12 21.92 14.93
C TRP A 513 0.50 22.28 16.37
N ASN A 514 0.49 21.28 17.25
CA ASN A 514 0.79 21.36 18.69
C ASN A 514 -0.03 22.43 19.46
N TYR A 515 -1.23 22.76 18.94
CA TYR A 515 -2.13 23.69 19.62
C TYR A 515 -2.75 23.04 20.85
N ARG A 516 -2.63 23.72 22.01
CA ARG A 516 -2.92 23.14 23.33
C ARG A 516 -4.36 23.39 23.82
N LYS A 517 -5.01 24.45 23.35
CA LYS A 517 -6.37 24.81 23.77
C LYS A 517 -7.42 23.94 23.03
N PRO A 518 -8.52 23.53 23.70
CA PRO A 518 -9.67 22.98 22.97
C PRO A 518 -10.27 24.04 22.07
N LYS A 519 -10.61 23.69 20.83
CA LYS A 519 -11.29 24.60 19.88
C LYS A 519 -12.80 24.38 19.92
N PRO A 520 -13.62 25.37 19.49
CA PRO A 520 -15.08 25.22 19.40
C PRO A 520 -15.49 23.99 18.58
N LEU A 521 -16.46 23.23 19.08
CA LEU A 521 -16.90 21.95 18.51
C LEU A 521 -18.01 22.12 17.49
N LYS A 522 -18.01 21.28 16.43
CA LYS A 522 -19.07 21.21 15.43
C LYS A 522 -19.99 20.01 15.70
N HIS A 523 -21.26 20.14 15.29
CA HIS A 523 -22.36 19.22 15.63
C HIS A 523 -22.25 17.80 15.02
N GLY A 524 -21.39 17.57 14.02
CA GLY A 524 -21.36 16.34 13.20
C GLY A 524 -21.25 15.05 14.02
N ALA A 525 -20.31 15.00 14.98
CA ALA A 525 -20.06 13.86 15.86
C ALA A 525 -21.31 13.54 16.72
N PHE A 526 -21.86 14.56 17.34
CA PHE A 526 -22.99 14.45 18.26
C PHE A 526 -24.29 14.07 17.52
N LYS A 527 -24.51 14.59 16.31
CA LYS A 527 -25.62 14.19 15.44
C LYS A 527 -25.56 12.70 15.09
N MET A 528 -24.38 12.14 14.81
CA MET A 528 -24.20 10.71 14.53
C MET A 528 -24.48 9.88 15.79
N ALA A 529 -24.04 10.32 16.96
CA ALA A 529 -24.29 9.65 18.24
C ALA A 529 -25.79 9.58 18.56
N VAL A 530 -26.48 10.72 18.51
CA VAL A 530 -27.92 10.81 18.78
C VAL A 530 -28.73 9.97 17.78
N ARG A 531 -28.40 10.06 16.50
CA ARG A 531 -29.07 9.28 15.43
C ARG A 531 -29.02 7.77 15.68
N ASN A 532 -27.92 7.27 16.23
CA ASN A 532 -27.69 5.85 16.47
C ASN A 532 -27.94 5.43 17.92
N ASN A 533 -28.38 6.34 18.76
CA ASN A 533 -28.56 6.15 20.21
C ASN A 533 -27.34 5.51 20.88
N VAL A 534 -26.15 6.07 20.62
CA VAL A 534 -24.87 5.61 21.18
C VAL A 534 -24.20 6.73 21.96
N PRO A 535 -23.34 6.41 22.95
CA PRO A 535 -22.61 7.42 23.71
C PRO A 535 -21.52 8.09 22.88
N VAL A 536 -21.14 9.30 23.35
CA VAL A 536 -19.88 9.97 23.00
C VAL A 536 -18.89 9.76 24.12
N ILE A 537 -17.67 9.35 23.79
CA ILE A 537 -16.54 9.25 24.72
C ILE A 537 -15.61 10.42 24.46
N PRO A 538 -15.55 11.44 25.33
CA PRO A 538 -14.64 12.55 25.19
C PRO A 538 -13.22 12.13 25.53
N ILE A 539 -12.29 12.34 24.62
CA ILE A 539 -10.85 12.20 24.86
C ILE A 539 -10.21 13.57 24.60
N PHE A 540 -9.41 14.03 25.54
CA PHE A 540 -8.60 15.22 25.37
C PHE A 540 -7.13 14.91 25.67
N ILE A 541 -6.26 15.15 24.68
CA ILE A 541 -4.82 14.94 24.82
C ILE A 541 -4.19 16.25 25.21
N THR A 542 -3.64 16.31 26.41
CA THR A 542 -2.78 17.39 26.86
C THR A 542 -1.32 17.07 26.53
N MET A 543 -0.49 18.07 26.34
CA MET A 543 0.89 17.92 25.92
C MET A 543 1.84 18.87 26.65
N GLN A 544 3.07 18.41 26.84
CA GLN A 544 4.17 19.24 27.38
C GLN A 544 5.45 18.97 26.58
N ASP A 545 6.34 19.95 26.58
CA ASP A 545 7.61 19.85 25.88
C ASP A 545 8.52 18.82 26.58
N SER A 546 9.10 17.88 25.82
CA SER A 546 10.17 17.01 26.30
C SER A 546 11.53 17.69 26.16
N ASP A 547 12.56 17.04 26.70
CA ASP A 547 13.96 17.40 26.51
C ASP A 547 14.52 17.04 25.11
N LYS A 548 13.73 16.36 24.29
CA LYS A 548 14.11 15.92 22.95
C LYS A 548 13.61 16.89 21.89
N ILE A 549 14.48 17.21 20.95
CA ILE A 549 14.18 18.10 19.82
C ILE A 549 13.95 17.24 18.56
N ASP A 550 12.91 17.58 17.79
CA ASP A 550 12.63 16.96 16.51
C ASP A 550 13.56 17.46 15.38
N GLY A 551 13.37 16.91 14.17
CA GLY A 551 14.18 17.31 13.01
C GLY A 551 13.90 18.73 12.50
N GLU A 552 12.88 19.41 13.02
CA GLU A 552 12.47 20.76 12.66
C GLU A 552 12.86 21.80 13.73
N GLY A 553 13.60 21.40 14.79
CA GLY A 553 14.11 22.28 15.82
C GLY A 553 13.13 22.57 16.96
N TYR A 554 12.07 21.77 17.10
CA TYR A 554 11.05 21.95 18.14
C TYR A 554 11.03 20.78 19.14
N PRO A 555 10.63 21.02 20.40
CA PRO A 555 10.48 19.95 21.38
C PRO A 555 9.45 18.91 20.95
N ILE A 556 9.83 17.63 21.03
CA ILE A 556 8.88 16.52 20.88
C ILE A 556 7.92 16.58 22.05
N GLN A 557 6.62 16.46 21.77
CA GLN A 557 5.59 16.57 22.80
C GLN A 557 5.42 15.26 23.56
N GLU A 558 5.31 15.34 24.89
CA GLU A 558 4.88 14.24 25.76
C GLU A 558 3.38 14.34 25.98
N TYR A 559 2.64 13.30 25.61
CA TYR A 559 1.18 13.28 25.66
C TYR A 559 0.66 12.65 26.95
N THR A 560 -0.29 13.33 27.60
CA THR A 560 -1.19 12.74 28.59
C THR A 560 -2.58 12.59 27.97
N VAL A 561 -3.03 11.33 27.84
CA VAL A 561 -4.32 11.02 27.22
C VAL A 561 -5.38 10.94 28.31
N ASN A 562 -6.36 11.85 28.30
CA ASN A 562 -7.43 11.89 29.27
C ASN A 562 -8.73 11.38 28.62
N ILE A 563 -9.23 10.21 29.08
CA ILE A 563 -10.43 9.56 28.60
C ILE A 563 -11.53 9.74 29.62
N SER A 564 -12.56 10.50 29.27
CA SER A 564 -13.63 10.86 30.19
C SER A 564 -14.78 9.85 30.19
N GLU A 565 -15.69 9.98 31.13
CA GLU A 565 -16.92 9.18 31.20
C GLU A 565 -17.73 9.32 29.92
N PRO A 566 -18.35 8.23 29.44
CA PRO A 566 -19.24 8.28 28.28
C PRO A 566 -20.45 9.18 28.54
N ILE A 567 -20.77 10.02 27.56
CA ILE A 567 -21.96 10.89 27.57
C ILE A 567 -23.06 10.20 26.75
N TYR A 568 -24.13 9.80 27.39
CA TYR A 568 -25.26 9.12 26.75
C TYR A 568 -26.35 10.12 26.31
N PRO A 569 -27.10 9.83 25.22
CA PRO A 569 -28.34 10.54 24.93
C PRO A 569 -29.34 10.38 26.07
N ASP A 570 -30.13 11.41 26.34
CA ASP A 570 -31.23 11.40 27.33
C ASP A 570 -32.55 11.14 26.59
N GLU A 571 -33.28 10.12 27.02
CA GLU A 571 -34.55 9.72 26.41
C GLU A 571 -35.64 10.79 26.53
N ASN A 572 -35.53 11.70 27.47
CA ASN A 572 -36.48 12.77 27.70
C ASN A 572 -36.25 14.02 26.82
N LEU A 573 -35.12 14.07 26.12
CA LEU A 573 -34.76 15.20 25.26
C LEU A 573 -35.01 14.89 23.78
N SER A 574 -35.39 15.92 23.04
CA SER A 574 -35.46 15.80 21.58
C SER A 574 -34.07 15.56 20.99
N SER A 575 -34.03 15.08 19.74
CA SER A 575 -32.73 14.87 19.04
C SER A 575 -31.87 16.12 18.96
N ARG A 576 -32.47 17.31 18.86
CA ARG A 576 -31.74 18.58 18.82
C ARG A 576 -31.17 18.92 20.20
N GLU A 577 -31.99 18.81 21.25
CA GLU A 577 -31.56 19.08 22.63
C GLU A 577 -30.48 18.10 23.06
N ASN A 578 -30.60 16.82 22.72
CA ASN A 578 -29.55 15.81 22.97
C ASN A 578 -28.24 16.17 22.30
N MET A 579 -28.28 16.59 21.04
CA MET A 579 -27.08 16.98 20.29
C MET A 579 -26.36 18.16 20.96
N GLU A 580 -27.11 19.19 21.36
CA GLU A 580 -26.56 20.36 22.06
C GLU A 580 -26.04 19.97 23.46
N MET A 581 -26.79 19.18 24.21
CA MET A 581 -26.38 18.70 25.54
C MET A 581 -25.07 17.92 25.47
N MET A 582 -24.94 16.97 24.53
CA MET A 582 -23.75 16.14 24.37
C MET A 582 -22.54 16.98 23.92
N LEU A 583 -22.74 17.94 23.00
CA LEU A 583 -21.71 18.87 22.54
C LEU A 583 -21.20 19.72 23.71
N ASN A 584 -22.10 20.35 24.44
CA ASN A 584 -21.74 21.25 25.56
C ASN A 584 -21.02 20.48 26.68
N LYS A 585 -21.55 19.29 27.07
CA LYS A 585 -20.87 18.43 28.06
C LYS A 585 -19.49 18.01 27.60
N ASN A 586 -19.32 17.64 26.32
CA ASN A 586 -18.00 17.27 25.78
C ASN A 586 -17.03 18.45 25.85
N PHE A 587 -17.47 19.64 25.47
CA PHE A 587 -16.63 20.84 25.51
C PHE A 587 -16.24 21.24 26.95
N GLU A 588 -17.18 21.20 27.86
CA GLU A 588 -16.90 21.51 29.29
C GLU A 588 -15.89 20.51 29.89
N VAL A 589 -16.00 19.23 29.56
CA VAL A 589 -15.02 18.22 29.98
C VAL A 589 -13.63 18.53 29.42
N TRP A 590 -13.51 18.89 28.15
CA TRP A 590 -12.23 19.24 27.55
C TRP A 590 -11.64 20.53 28.16
N LYS A 591 -12.48 21.54 28.38
CA LYS A 591 -12.10 22.77 29.03
C LYS A 591 -11.56 22.49 30.43
N GLN A 592 -12.27 21.72 31.25
CA GLN A 592 -11.86 21.36 32.59
C GLN A 592 -10.49 20.62 32.58
N ILE A 593 -10.30 19.64 31.69
CA ILE A 593 -9.02 18.94 31.58
C ILE A 593 -7.89 19.90 31.20
N TYR A 594 -8.16 20.84 30.29
CA TYR A 594 -7.18 21.88 29.91
C TYR A 594 -6.80 22.75 31.09
N GLU A 595 -7.79 23.30 31.79
CA GLU A 595 -7.59 24.19 32.92
C GLU A 595 -6.88 23.50 34.09
N ASP A 596 -7.25 22.25 34.40
CA ASP A 596 -6.60 21.46 35.46
C ASP A 596 -5.15 21.11 35.10
N PHE A 597 -4.86 20.82 33.86
CA PHE A 597 -3.52 20.41 33.44
C PHE A 597 -2.54 21.57 33.31
N TYR A 598 -2.98 22.70 32.71
CA TYR A 598 -2.12 23.86 32.49
C TYR A 598 -2.18 24.90 33.62
N GLY A 599 -3.15 24.81 34.52
CA GLY A 599 -3.32 25.74 35.65
C GLY A 599 -3.73 27.16 35.25
N ILE A 600 -4.32 27.33 34.08
CA ILE A 600 -4.76 28.61 33.51
C ILE A 600 -6.18 28.47 32.94
N PRO A 601 -7.02 29.53 33.03
CA PRO A 601 -8.34 29.52 32.41
C PRO A 601 -8.24 29.42 30.89
N LEU A 602 -9.27 28.82 30.26
CA LEU A 602 -9.37 28.77 28.82
C LEU A 602 -9.79 30.12 28.25
N GLU A 603 -8.86 30.80 27.64
CA GLU A 603 -9.09 32.09 26.98
C GLU A 603 -8.53 32.04 25.55
N TYR A 604 -9.25 32.63 24.59
CA TYR A 604 -8.78 32.79 23.22
C TYR A 604 -8.36 34.24 22.98
N THR A 605 -7.31 34.45 22.20
CA THR A 605 -6.85 35.80 21.83
C THR A 605 -7.62 36.34 20.63
N THR A 606 -8.97 36.36 20.68
CA THR A 606 -9.80 36.86 19.59
C THR A 606 -9.99 38.38 19.64
N GLU A 607 -10.01 39.05 18.48
CA GLU A 607 -10.26 40.50 18.41
C GLU A 607 -11.70 40.87 18.79
N THR A 608 -12.64 39.93 18.67
CA THR A 608 -14.06 40.10 19.06
C THR A 608 -14.27 40.27 20.58
N ASP A 609 -13.34 39.79 21.40
CA ASP A 609 -13.46 39.94 22.85
C ASP A 609 -13.03 41.32 23.37
N LYS A 610 -12.34 42.12 22.53
CA LYS A 610 -11.93 43.49 22.89
C LYS A 610 -13.03 44.54 22.75
N GLU A 611 -14.04 44.29 21.91
CA GLU A 611 -15.18 45.21 21.75
C GLU A 611 -16.23 45.07 22.86
N ASN A 612 -16.28 43.93 23.57
CA ASN A 612 -17.25 43.69 24.64
C ASN A 612 -16.75 44.10 26.05
N ILE A 613 -15.50 44.58 26.19
CA ILE A 613 -14.94 45.05 27.46
C ILE A 613 -15.08 46.57 27.62
N ASN A 614 -15.55 47.27 26.57
CA ASN A 614 -15.73 48.72 26.59
C ASN A 614 -17.21 49.16 26.45
N VAL A 615 -18.16 48.40 27.04
CA VAL A 615 -19.55 48.89 27.23
C VAL A 615 -19.93 48.85 28.69
#